data_e37c85be429029d757645cc3c7a7416b
#
_entry.id   e37c85be429029d757645cc3c7a7416b
#
_cell.length_a   1.000
_cell.length_b   1.000
_cell.length_c   1.000
_cell.angle_alpha   90.00
_cell.angle_beta   90.00
_cell.angle_gamma   90.00
#
_symmetry.space_group_name_H-M   'P 1'
#
loop_
_entity.id
_entity.type
_entity.pdbx_description
1 polymer ?
#
loop_
_entity_poly.entity_id
_entity_poly.type
_entity_poly.pdbx_seq_one_letter_code
_entity_poly.pdbx_strand_id
1 'polypeptide(L)'
;MEEKKTVTKTNSRKQSTAVSRPKNTKVATPQNDESRAMVSQLLSEVSVAARMPKVRNDEELALRFEQYFDYCSANGIIPTIEEMYLYTGYSIGSVNNWLEGKHGFSQHTASIVRRARDFVQASDAKLAINGKIDKLLYMFRGKNFYSMTDSVKIDLTQVSQTEGKSIQELQEIYAKSVPIDVDE
;
A
#
# COMPACT_ATOMS: atom_id res chain seq x y z
N MET A 1 -35.06 24.94 -66.66
CA MET A 1 -33.90 25.60 -66.02
C MET A 1 -34.22 25.61 -64.51
N GLU A 2 -33.75 24.62 -63.77
CA GLU A 2 -33.96 24.53 -62.33
C GLU A 2 -32.61 24.76 -61.64
N GLU A 3 -32.56 25.81 -60.84
CA GLU A 3 -31.40 26.15 -60.02
C GLU A 3 -31.38 25.30 -58.77
N LYS A 4 -30.35 24.47 -58.60
CA LYS A 4 -30.07 23.71 -57.35
C LYS A 4 -29.38 24.63 -56.34
N LYS A 5 -30.07 24.98 -55.25
CA LYS A 5 -29.48 25.61 -54.05
C LYS A 5 -28.67 24.60 -53.26
N THR A 6 -27.36 24.83 -53.18
CA THR A 6 -26.43 24.08 -52.35
C THR A 6 -26.49 24.62 -50.90
N VAL A 7 -26.91 23.78 -49.93
CA VAL A 7 -26.92 24.13 -48.53
C VAL A 7 -25.59 23.71 -47.91
N THR A 8 -24.77 24.71 -47.59
CA THR A 8 -23.50 24.51 -46.85
C THR A 8 -23.77 24.33 -45.37
N LYS A 9 -23.55 23.11 -44.83
CA LYS A 9 -23.60 22.86 -43.41
C LYS A 9 -22.28 23.28 -42.75
N THR A 10 -22.31 24.38 -42.01
CA THR A 10 -21.21 24.81 -41.12
C THR A 10 -21.13 23.93 -39.90
N ASN A 11 -20.08 23.12 -39.82
CA ASN A 11 -19.75 22.24 -38.71
C ASN A 11 -19.06 23.06 -37.62
N SER A 12 -19.81 23.50 -36.62
CA SER A 12 -19.29 24.19 -35.45
C SER A 12 -18.58 23.16 -34.53
N ARG A 13 -17.27 23.07 -34.65
CA ARG A 13 -16.38 22.24 -33.84
C ARG A 13 -16.30 22.87 -32.45
N LYS A 14 -16.96 22.23 -31.44
CA LYS A 14 -16.80 22.59 -30.03
C LYS A 14 -15.34 22.42 -29.63
N GLN A 15 -14.70 23.54 -29.30
CA GLN A 15 -13.37 23.54 -28.67
C GLN A 15 -13.50 22.93 -27.30
N SER A 16 -12.89 21.75 -27.10
CA SER A 16 -12.70 21.17 -25.77
C SER A 16 -11.69 22.04 -25.02
N THR A 17 -12.12 22.65 -23.93
CA THR A 17 -11.23 23.30 -22.96
C THR A 17 -10.30 22.27 -22.40
N ALA A 18 -9.06 22.26 -22.88
CA ALA A 18 -7.99 21.45 -22.29
C ALA A 18 -7.75 21.93 -20.85
N VAL A 19 -8.11 21.11 -19.90
CA VAL A 19 -7.75 21.30 -18.49
C VAL A 19 -6.21 21.28 -18.45
N SER A 20 -5.62 22.46 -18.22
CA SER A 20 -4.18 22.59 -18.06
C SER A 20 -3.74 21.80 -16.83
N ARG A 21 -3.00 20.70 -17.03
CA ARG A 21 -2.31 19.99 -15.97
C ARG A 21 -1.40 20.97 -15.23
N PRO A 22 -1.39 20.95 -13.88
CA PRO A 22 -0.47 21.78 -13.12
C PRO A 22 0.97 21.40 -13.49
N LYS A 23 1.68 22.34 -14.09
CA LYS A 23 3.11 22.20 -14.46
C LYS A 23 3.99 22.42 -13.23
N ASN A 24 3.93 21.64 -12.20
CA ASN A 24 4.95 21.68 -11.13
C ASN A 24 4.79 20.52 -10.14
N THR A 25 5.07 19.30 -10.57
CA THR A 25 5.71 18.36 -9.69
C THR A 25 7.22 18.52 -9.92
N LYS A 26 7.85 19.42 -9.18
CA LYS A 26 9.29 19.36 -9.00
C LYS A 26 9.55 18.04 -8.28
N VAL A 27 10.03 17.03 -9.00
CA VAL A 27 10.63 15.85 -8.39
C VAL A 27 11.68 16.41 -7.44
N ALA A 28 11.55 16.07 -6.15
CA ALA A 28 12.49 16.52 -5.15
C ALA A 28 13.88 16.00 -5.52
N THR A 29 14.69 16.85 -6.13
CA THR A 29 16.08 16.53 -6.45
C THR A 29 16.87 16.69 -5.15
N PRO A 30 17.70 15.70 -4.76
CA PRO A 30 18.57 15.83 -3.60
C PRO A 30 19.38 17.12 -3.68
N GLN A 31 19.27 17.98 -2.64
CA GLN A 31 19.85 19.34 -2.70
C GLN A 31 21.32 19.39 -2.31
N ASN A 32 21.85 18.30 -1.70
CA ASN A 32 23.27 18.23 -1.29
C ASN A 32 23.90 16.89 -1.74
N ASP A 33 25.23 16.85 -1.71
CA ASP A 33 25.99 15.67 -2.17
C ASP A 33 25.79 14.46 -1.27
N GLU A 34 25.56 14.64 0.02
CA GLU A 34 25.27 13.58 0.98
C GLU A 34 23.92 12.89 0.65
N SER A 35 22.88 13.67 0.40
CA SER A 35 21.58 13.13 -0.02
C SER A 35 21.65 12.39 -1.36
N ARG A 36 22.50 12.88 -2.29
CA ARG A 36 22.74 12.18 -3.57
C ARG A 36 23.45 10.85 -3.37
N ALA A 37 24.48 10.82 -2.52
CA ALA A 37 25.20 9.60 -2.20
C ALA A 37 24.28 8.56 -1.56
N MET A 38 23.46 8.96 -0.58
CA MET A 38 22.45 8.10 0.05
C MET A 38 21.45 7.53 -0.98
N VAL A 39 20.88 8.37 -1.83
CA VAL A 39 19.95 7.91 -2.88
C VAL A 39 20.63 6.95 -3.84
N SER A 40 21.86 7.23 -4.24
CA SER A 40 22.65 6.34 -5.12
C SER A 40 22.90 4.99 -4.48
N GLN A 41 23.23 4.96 -3.18
CA GLN A 41 23.41 3.72 -2.43
C GLN A 41 22.12 2.90 -2.39
N LEU A 42 20.99 3.51 -1.97
CA LEU A 42 19.69 2.83 -1.89
C LEU A 42 19.26 2.26 -3.25
N LEU A 43 19.44 3.02 -4.33
CA LEU A 43 19.12 2.54 -5.68
C LEU A 43 20.04 1.39 -6.11
N SER A 44 21.30 1.42 -5.69
CA SER A 44 22.25 0.33 -5.95
C SER A 44 21.81 -0.97 -5.26
N GLU A 45 21.37 -0.89 -4.00
CA GLU A 45 20.87 -2.02 -3.22
C GLU A 45 19.65 -2.67 -3.90
N VAL A 46 18.64 -1.88 -4.23
CA VAL A 46 17.45 -2.36 -4.98
C VAL A 46 17.84 -2.93 -6.35
N SER A 47 18.83 -2.35 -7.02
CA SER A 47 19.32 -2.84 -8.32
C SER A 47 19.98 -4.22 -8.20
N VAL A 48 20.67 -4.51 -7.10
CA VAL A 48 21.23 -5.85 -6.83
C VAL A 48 20.08 -6.85 -6.65
N ALA A 49 19.10 -6.54 -5.83
CA ALA A 49 17.93 -7.38 -5.64
C ALA A 49 17.20 -7.69 -6.97
N ALA A 50 16.99 -6.66 -7.81
CA ALA A 50 16.28 -6.80 -9.08
C ALA A 50 17.03 -7.64 -10.14
N ARG A 51 18.35 -7.86 -9.97
CA ARG A 51 19.19 -8.65 -10.89
C ARG A 51 19.40 -10.09 -10.43
N MET A 52 18.83 -10.48 -9.29
CA MET A 52 18.97 -11.83 -8.78
C MET A 52 18.41 -12.86 -9.78
N PRO A 53 19.07 -13.99 -9.99
CA PRO A 53 18.55 -15.06 -10.83
C PRO A 53 17.29 -15.66 -10.22
N LYS A 54 16.36 -16.09 -11.06
CA LYS A 54 15.12 -16.73 -10.64
C LYS A 54 15.39 -18.02 -9.87
N VAL A 55 14.75 -18.16 -8.72
CA VAL A 55 14.69 -19.42 -7.98
C VAL A 55 13.89 -20.46 -8.76
N ARG A 56 14.21 -21.76 -8.59
CA ARG A 56 13.66 -22.85 -9.41
C ARG A 56 12.78 -23.81 -8.64
N ASN A 57 12.88 -23.81 -7.32
CA ASN A 57 12.15 -24.72 -6.43
C ASN A 57 11.98 -24.08 -5.04
N ASP A 58 11.30 -24.76 -4.14
CA ASP A 58 10.99 -24.30 -2.80
C ASP A 58 12.24 -24.22 -1.91
N GLU A 59 13.23 -25.09 -2.10
CA GLU A 59 14.49 -25.09 -1.34
C GLU A 59 15.33 -23.85 -1.72
N GLU A 60 15.46 -23.56 -3.01
CA GLU A 60 16.14 -22.34 -3.47
C GLU A 60 15.38 -21.09 -3.00
N LEU A 61 14.06 -21.12 -2.96
CA LEU A 61 13.24 -20.01 -2.48
C LEU A 61 13.50 -19.74 -0.99
N ALA A 62 13.46 -20.77 -0.16
CA ALA A 62 13.74 -20.64 1.27
C ALA A 62 15.15 -20.12 1.53
N LEU A 63 16.14 -20.71 0.88
CA LEU A 63 17.55 -20.27 0.97
C LEU A 63 17.73 -18.82 0.52
N ARG A 64 16.99 -18.38 -0.52
CA ARG A 64 17.08 -17.02 -1.02
C ARG A 64 16.54 -16.00 -0.03
N PHE A 65 15.48 -16.34 0.71
CA PHE A 65 14.96 -15.48 1.78
C PHE A 65 15.94 -15.40 2.95
N GLU A 66 16.57 -16.52 3.35
CA GLU A 66 17.62 -16.53 4.36
C GLU A 66 18.79 -15.62 3.95
N GLN A 67 19.29 -15.76 2.74
CA GLN A 67 20.36 -14.92 2.20
C GLN A 67 20.01 -13.43 2.22
N TYR A 68 18.75 -13.08 1.92
CA TYR A 68 18.29 -11.70 1.99
C TYR A 68 18.29 -11.17 3.43
N PHE A 69 17.80 -11.94 4.39
CA PHE A 69 17.78 -11.53 5.78
C PHE A 69 19.17 -11.42 6.39
N ASP A 70 20.07 -12.34 6.04
CA ASP A 70 21.48 -12.27 6.42
C ASP A 70 22.15 -11.03 5.84
N TYR A 71 21.90 -10.72 4.59
CA TYR A 71 22.36 -9.49 3.95
C TYR A 71 21.85 -8.23 4.66
N CYS A 72 20.56 -8.16 4.97
CA CYS A 72 19.99 -7.04 5.72
C CYS A 72 20.63 -6.90 7.10
N SER A 73 20.81 -8.02 7.82
CA SER A 73 21.44 -8.05 9.14
C SER A 73 22.88 -7.59 9.11
N ALA A 74 23.67 -8.10 8.16
CA ALA A 74 25.11 -7.78 8.04
C ALA A 74 25.35 -6.31 7.69
N ASN A 75 24.44 -5.68 6.94
CA ASN A 75 24.58 -4.30 6.46
C ASN A 75 23.74 -3.30 7.25
N GLY A 76 22.98 -3.73 8.27
CA GLY A 76 22.11 -2.85 9.05
C GLY A 76 20.93 -2.28 8.24
N ILE A 77 20.47 -3.00 7.22
CA ILE A 77 19.37 -2.60 6.33
C ILE A 77 18.06 -3.10 6.90
N ILE A 78 17.03 -2.25 6.88
CA ILE A 78 15.69 -2.64 7.30
C ILE A 78 15.04 -3.47 6.19
N PRO A 79 14.66 -4.73 6.43
CA PRO A 79 14.08 -5.57 5.38
C PRO A 79 12.72 -5.03 4.92
N THR A 80 12.46 -5.11 3.62
CA THR A 80 11.17 -4.77 3.02
C THR A 80 10.58 -5.96 2.28
N ILE A 81 9.25 -6.04 2.21
CA ILE A 81 8.55 -7.11 1.49
C ILE A 81 8.86 -7.03 0.00
N GLU A 82 8.87 -5.82 -0.54
CA GLU A 82 9.11 -5.57 -1.96
C GLU A 82 10.50 -6.03 -2.40
N GLU A 83 11.51 -5.66 -1.64
CA GLU A 83 12.88 -6.04 -1.94
C GLU A 83 13.12 -7.54 -1.75
N MET A 84 12.58 -8.11 -0.66
CA MET A 84 12.58 -9.55 -0.42
C MET A 84 12.01 -10.32 -1.61
N TYR A 85 10.93 -9.84 -2.21
CA TYR A 85 10.34 -10.48 -3.40
C TYR A 85 11.24 -10.36 -4.62
N LEU A 86 11.84 -9.19 -4.84
CA LEU A 86 12.81 -9.01 -5.94
C LEU A 86 14.01 -9.94 -5.80
N TYR A 87 14.45 -10.23 -4.58
CA TYR A 87 15.54 -11.18 -4.33
C TYR A 87 15.27 -12.59 -4.87
N THR A 88 14.02 -12.97 -5.06
CA THR A 88 13.66 -14.27 -5.68
C THR A 88 13.93 -14.32 -7.18
N GLY A 89 14.21 -13.17 -7.81
CA GLY A 89 14.32 -13.02 -9.26
C GLY A 89 12.98 -12.97 -10.00
N TYR A 90 11.86 -12.89 -9.26
CA TYR A 90 10.52 -12.77 -9.82
C TYR A 90 9.91 -11.41 -9.52
N SER A 91 8.89 -11.03 -10.29
CA SER A 91 8.14 -9.82 -10.02
C SER A 91 7.31 -9.95 -8.73
N ILE A 92 7.04 -8.83 -8.07
CA ILE A 92 6.17 -8.75 -6.89
C ILE A 92 4.82 -9.43 -7.16
N GLY A 93 4.24 -9.21 -8.34
CA GLY A 93 2.97 -9.84 -8.75
C GLY A 93 3.05 -11.36 -8.83
N SER A 94 4.17 -11.92 -9.29
CA SER A 94 4.36 -13.37 -9.33
C SER A 94 4.39 -13.98 -7.93
N VAL A 95 5.13 -13.36 -7.00
CA VAL A 95 5.21 -13.84 -5.62
C VAL A 95 3.89 -13.69 -4.87
N ASN A 96 3.12 -12.64 -5.15
CA ASN A 96 1.75 -12.50 -4.62
C ASN A 96 0.82 -13.61 -5.13
N ASN A 97 0.94 -14.02 -6.39
CA ASN A 97 0.19 -15.18 -6.90
C ASN A 97 0.55 -16.48 -6.16
N TRP A 98 1.81 -16.65 -5.77
CA TRP A 98 2.20 -17.82 -4.94
C TRP A 98 1.55 -17.79 -3.56
N LEU A 99 1.42 -16.62 -2.93
CA LEU A 99 0.71 -16.46 -1.66
C LEU A 99 -0.77 -16.88 -1.75
N GLU A 100 -1.39 -16.66 -2.90
CA GLU A 100 -2.75 -17.09 -3.20
C GLU A 100 -2.85 -18.58 -3.58
N GLY A 101 -1.72 -19.28 -3.58
CA GLY A 101 -1.66 -20.69 -4.00
C GLY A 101 -1.69 -20.89 -5.51
N LYS A 102 -1.40 -19.83 -6.30
CA LYS A 102 -1.38 -19.87 -7.76
C LYS A 102 0.07 -19.92 -8.26
N HIS A 103 0.34 -20.79 -9.21
CA HIS A 103 1.62 -20.83 -9.96
C HIS A 103 2.90 -20.99 -9.11
N GLY A 104 2.81 -21.54 -7.91
CA GLY A 104 3.97 -21.89 -7.09
C GLY A 104 4.72 -23.12 -7.61
N PHE A 105 5.86 -23.43 -7.00
CA PHE A 105 6.63 -24.63 -7.32
C PHE A 105 5.95 -25.90 -6.78
N SER A 106 5.35 -25.79 -5.57
CA SER A 106 4.60 -26.84 -4.91
C SER A 106 3.47 -26.25 -4.03
N GLN A 107 2.72 -27.12 -3.36
CA GLN A 107 1.76 -26.71 -2.33
C GLN A 107 2.39 -26.00 -1.12
N HIS A 108 3.72 -26.12 -0.95
CA HIS A 108 4.45 -25.49 0.16
C HIS A 108 4.96 -24.10 -0.15
N THR A 109 5.06 -23.70 -1.43
CA THR A 109 5.56 -22.37 -1.85
C THR A 109 4.88 -21.23 -1.10
N ALA A 110 3.55 -21.26 -0.99
CA ALA A 110 2.79 -20.23 -0.29
C ALA A 110 3.16 -20.13 1.20
N SER A 111 3.42 -21.26 1.87
CA SER A 111 3.79 -21.28 3.28
C SER A 111 5.19 -20.71 3.51
N ILE A 112 6.13 -20.96 2.61
CA ILE A 112 7.49 -20.40 2.66
C ILE A 112 7.42 -18.88 2.52
N VAL A 113 6.66 -18.35 1.55
CA VAL A 113 6.51 -16.91 1.36
C VAL A 113 5.81 -16.26 2.56
N ARG A 114 4.75 -16.89 3.12
CA ARG A 114 4.08 -16.37 4.31
C ARG A 114 5.03 -16.27 5.50
N ARG A 115 5.81 -17.32 5.77
CA ARG A 115 6.80 -17.33 6.86
C ARG A 115 7.84 -16.23 6.71
N ALA A 116 8.33 -15.97 5.50
CA ALA A 116 9.24 -14.88 5.22
C ALA A 116 8.59 -13.50 5.46
N ARG A 117 7.33 -13.32 5.09
CA ARG A 117 6.55 -12.10 5.42
C ARG A 117 6.38 -11.92 6.92
N ASP A 118 6.06 -12.99 7.64
CA ASP A 118 5.90 -12.95 9.09
C ASP A 118 7.20 -12.51 9.77
N PHE A 119 8.35 -12.92 9.25
CA PHE A 119 9.66 -12.46 9.72
C PHE A 119 9.82 -10.94 9.52
N VAL A 120 9.49 -10.41 8.34
CA VAL A 120 9.54 -8.96 8.08
C VAL A 120 8.59 -8.20 9.00
N GLN A 121 7.36 -8.70 9.18
CA GLN A 121 6.38 -8.11 10.09
C GLN A 121 6.88 -8.07 11.54
N ALA A 122 7.45 -9.16 12.03
CA ALA A 122 8.01 -9.23 13.38
C ALA A 122 9.20 -8.28 13.56
N SER A 123 10.03 -8.16 12.52
CA SER A 123 11.15 -7.22 12.48
C SER A 123 10.67 -5.76 12.54
N ASP A 124 9.67 -5.41 11.72
CA ASP A 124 9.07 -4.08 11.75
C ASP A 124 8.48 -3.72 13.11
N ALA A 125 7.79 -4.65 13.76
CA ALA A 125 7.24 -4.44 15.09
C ALA A 125 8.35 -4.14 16.12
N LYS A 126 9.44 -4.93 16.10
CA LYS A 126 10.59 -4.70 16.98
C LYS A 126 11.28 -3.37 16.71
N LEU A 127 11.47 -3.03 15.44
CA LEU A 127 12.09 -1.76 15.03
C LEU A 127 11.22 -0.56 15.43
N ALA A 128 9.89 -0.66 15.29
CA ALA A 128 8.96 0.40 15.69
C ALA A 128 8.96 0.62 17.22
N ILE A 129 8.94 -0.46 18.01
CA ILE A 129 9.01 -0.39 19.48
C ILE A 129 10.31 0.28 19.93
N ASN A 130 11.42 0.01 19.24
CA ASN A 130 12.73 0.58 19.54
C ASN A 130 12.99 1.95 18.87
N GLY A 131 11.99 2.54 18.22
CA GLY A 131 12.10 3.85 17.56
C GLY A 131 13.08 3.88 16.38
N LYS A 132 13.32 2.73 15.74
CA LYS A 132 14.23 2.60 14.59
C LYS A 132 13.51 2.75 13.25
N ILE A 133 12.19 2.68 13.24
CA ILE A 133 11.35 3.05 12.12
C ILE A 133 10.23 3.98 12.60
N ASP A 134 9.77 4.85 11.72
CA ASP A 134 8.68 5.77 12.02
C ASP A 134 7.38 5.00 12.30
N LYS A 135 6.65 5.42 13.35
CA LYS A 135 5.42 4.74 13.79
C LYS A 135 4.31 4.82 12.73
N LEU A 136 4.23 5.94 12.01
CA LEU A 136 3.24 6.11 10.95
C LEU A 136 3.55 5.19 9.77
N LEU A 137 4.84 5.07 9.41
CA LEU A 137 5.30 4.12 8.39
C LEU A 137 4.98 2.67 8.80
N TYR A 138 5.21 2.30 10.08
CA TYR A 138 4.84 0.97 10.58
C TYR A 138 3.34 0.71 10.46
N MET A 139 2.50 1.67 10.85
CA MET A 139 1.04 1.55 10.72
C MET A 139 0.62 1.42 9.26
N PHE A 140 1.22 2.22 8.35
CA PHE A 140 0.95 2.15 6.93
C PHE A 140 1.32 0.78 6.33
N ARG A 141 2.50 0.25 6.65
CA ARG A 141 2.93 -1.10 6.25
C ARG A 141 2.00 -2.16 6.86
N GLY A 142 1.60 -1.99 8.11
CA GLY A 142 0.66 -2.87 8.80
C GLY A 142 -0.66 -3.02 8.06
N LYS A 143 -1.25 -1.93 7.63
CA LYS A 143 -2.51 -1.93 6.87
C LYS A 143 -2.37 -2.55 5.48
N ASN A 144 -1.29 -2.23 4.77
CA ASN A 144 -1.12 -2.68 3.39
C ASN A 144 -0.59 -4.11 3.25
N PHE A 145 0.25 -4.57 4.18
CA PHE A 145 0.93 -5.85 4.05
C PHE A 145 0.55 -6.88 5.11
N TYR A 146 0.15 -6.46 6.32
CA TYR A 146 -0.05 -7.34 7.46
C TYR A 146 -1.52 -7.50 7.86
N SER A 147 -2.44 -7.02 7.03
CA SER A 147 -3.89 -7.10 7.27
C SER A 147 -4.34 -6.48 8.59
N MET A 148 -3.58 -5.50 9.11
CA MET A 148 -3.97 -4.74 10.28
C MET A 148 -5.17 -3.86 9.92
N THR A 149 -6.27 -4.02 10.63
CA THR A 149 -7.47 -3.20 10.47
C THR A 149 -7.67 -2.35 11.71
N ASP A 150 -8.03 -1.08 11.53
CA ASP A 150 -8.60 -0.29 12.62
C ASP A 150 -10.00 -0.83 12.87
N SER A 151 -10.13 -1.86 13.68
CA SER A 151 -11.44 -2.37 14.06
C SER A 151 -12.06 -1.41 15.08
N VAL A 152 -12.68 -0.34 14.61
CA VAL A 152 -13.74 0.29 15.36
C VAL A 152 -14.92 -0.69 15.24
N LYS A 153 -15.11 -1.53 16.24
CA LYS A 153 -16.37 -2.28 16.39
C LYS A 153 -17.44 -1.21 16.69
N ILE A 154 -18.06 -0.70 15.64
CA ILE A 154 -19.35 -0.01 15.80
C ILE A 154 -20.31 -1.13 16.21
N ASP A 155 -20.67 -1.15 17.48
CA ASP A 155 -21.65 -2.12 18.00
C ASP A 155 -23.01 -1.71 17.41
N LEU A 156 -23.33 -2.28 16.24
CA LEU A 156 -24.60 -2.05 15.55
C LEU A 156 -25.80 -2.56 16.37
N THR A 157 -25.57 -3.19 17.51
CA THR A 157 -26.62 -3.58 18.45
C THR A 157 -27.39 -2.36 19.00
N GLN A 158 -26.79 -1.17 19.01
CA GLN A 158 -27.52 0.06 19.37
C GLN A 158 -28.40 0.59 18.23
N VAL A 159 -28.10 0.27 16.98
CA VAL A 159 -28.89 0.74 15.82
C VAL A 159 -30.17 -0.12 15.68
N SER A 160 -30.11 -1.40 16.03
CA SER A 160 -31.30 -2.28 15.98
C SER A 160 -32.35 -1.98 17.04
N GLN A 161 -32.04 -1.20 18.10
CA GLN A 161 -33.01 -0.74 19.09
C GLN A 161 -33.78 0.49 18.63
N THR A 162 -33.37 1.12 17.53
CA THR A 162 -34.10 2.28 16.96
C THR A 162 -35.06 1.91 15.84
N GLU A 163 -35.05 0.64 15.39
CA GLU A 163 -36.07 0.16 14.45
C GLU A 163 -37.43 0.06 15.15
N GLY A 164 -38.28 1.03 14.88
CA GLY A 164 -39.65 1.10 15.41
C GLY A 164 -39.92 2.28 16.33
N LYS A 165 -38.91 3.09 16.66
CA LYS A 165 -39.16 4.33 17.45
C LYS A 165 -39.60 5.47 16.56
N SER A 166 -40.62 6.19 17.01
CA SER A 166 -41.09 7.39 16.32
C SER A 166 -40.02 8.50 16.37
N ILE A 167 -40.10 9.44 15.42
CA ILE A 167 -39.20 10.61 15.38
C ILE A 167 -39.24 11.40 16.71
N GLN A 168 -40.38 11.42 17.38
CA GLN A 168 -40.55 12.07 18.67
C GLN A 168 -39.78 11.36 19.80
N GLU A 169 -39.82 10.05 19.85
CA GLU A 169 -39.05 9.25 20.83
C GLU A 169 -37.54 9.36 20.62
N LEU A 170 -37.09 9.47 19.38
CA LEU A 170 -35.69 9.73 19.06
C LEU A 170 -35.23 11.12 19.50
N GLN A 171 -36.08 12.14 19.32
CA GLN A 171 -35.80 13.50 19.79
C GLN A 171 -35.70 13.59 21.32
N GLU A 172 -36.57 12.87 22.06
CA GLU A 172 -36.47 12.81 23.52
C GLU A 172 -35.22 12.11 24.03
N ILE A 173 -34.77 11.05 23.34
CA ILE A 173 -33.53 10.36 23.68
C ILE A 173 -32.32 11.27 23.43
N TYR A 174 -32.32 12.00 22.32
CA TYR A 174 -31.25 12.97 22.01
C TYR A 174 -31.24 14.14 23.01
N ALA A 175 -32.38 14.68 23.38
CA ALA A 175 -32.46 15.77 24.34
C ALA A 175 -31.98 15.37 25.76
N LYS A 176 -32.08 14.08 26.12
CA LYS A 176 -31.58 13.55 27.40
C LYS A 176 -30.09 13.16 27.38
N SER A 177 -29.52 12.92 26.20
CA SER A 177 -28.12 12.46 26.06
C SER A 177 -27.12 13.58 25.82
N VAL A 178 -27.54 14.79 25.49
CA VAL A 178 -26.67 15.94 25.30
C VAL A 178 -26.69 16.78 26.59
N PRO A 179 -25.62 16.86 27.39
CA PRO A 179 -25.51 17.81 28.46
C PRO A 179 -25.54 19.22 27.86
N ILE A 180 -26.56 20.01 28.21
CA ILE A 180 -26.58 21.44 27.88
C ILE A 180 -25.69 22.10 28.94
N ASP A 181 -24.47 22.43 28.60
CA ASP A 181 -23.68 23.36 29.37
C ASP A 181 -24.34 24.74 29.24
N VAL A 182 -25.09 25.11 30.26
CA VAL A 182 -25.59 26.46 30.39
C VAL A 182 -24.49 27.23 31.13
N ASP A 183 -23.63 27.91 30.38
CA ASP A 183 -22.73 28.92 30.93
C ASP A 183 -23.59 30.08 31.45
N GLU A 184 -23.55 30.31 32.77
CA GLU A 184 -23.93 31.56 33.40
C GLU A 184 -22.83 32.59 33.32
#